data_2eb6773b4d1ad96a7f026815f8bfc878
#
_entry.id   2eb6773b4d1ad96a7f026815f8bfc878
#
_cell.length_a   1.000
_cell.length_b   1.000
_cell.length_c   1.000
_cell.angle_alpha   90.00
_cell.angle_beta   90.00
_cell.angle_gamma   90.00
#
_symmetry.space_group_name_H-M   'P 1'
#
loop_
_entity.id
_entity.type
_entity.pdbx_description
1 polymer ?
#
loop_
_entity_poly.entity_id
_entity_poly.type
_entity_poly.pdbx_seq_one_letter_code
_entity_poly.pdbx_strand_id
1 'polypeptide(L)'
;MGFTAIVRMLCKAYVGAVVEVSREEHRRIHAWQINGGALSGTEDELRPNVERVGAERASITCRARWPDSPYVESIMHGRTLSADSPTRPAECHWHMVFAKKDGEVRVVFVGPWTTTGVAHYAEGAEILWIKYKLGAFMPHLPAGRFLDTETVLPGASSRSFWLKGSAWEFPDYENVETFVDRLVRKGVLVCDPLVNAVLRDRSQGLSPRTVRHRFLRATGLSQSRIRQIERAQQAATLRQRGNPISDVVHEVGYCDQPHLTRSLKEWIGHTPAQILRSSAPG
;
A
#
# COMPACT_ATOMS: atom_id res chain seq x y z
N MET A 1 -2.96 16.57 -3.81
CA MET A 1 -2.02 15.89 -4.73
C MET A 1 -2.33 14.41 -4.78
N GLY A 2 -2.43 13.89 -5.99
CA GLY A 2 -3.24 12.72 -6.28
C GLY A 2 -2.79 11.38 -5.71
N PHE A 3 -3.61 10.83 -4.88
CA PHE A 3 -3.64 9.47 -4.35
C PHE A 3 -3.50 8.39 -5.46
N THR A 4 -4.05 8.65 -6.65
CA THR A 4 -3.93 7.80 -7.85
C THR A 4 -2.49 7.55 -8.28
N ALA A 5 -1.60 8.54 -8.11
CA ALA A 5 -0.20 8.41 -8.48
C ALA A 5 0.58 7.57 -7.48
N ILE A 6 0.25 7.65 -6.18
CA ILE A 6 0.86 6.82 -5.14
C ILE A 6 0.48 5.35 -5.36
N VAL A 7 -0.76 5.08 -5.73
CA VAL A 7 -1.24 3.72 -6.01
C VAL A 7 -0.68 3.16 -7.31
N ARG A 8 -0.62 3.96 -8.37
CA ARG A 8 0.11 3.57 -9.60
C ARG A 8 1.59 3.32 -9.31
N MET A 9 2.19 4.05 -8.38
CA MET A 9 3.57 3.84 -7.94
C MET A 9 3.70 2.55 -7.14
N LEU A 10 2.84 2.28 -6.18
CA LEU A 10 2.85 1.04 -5.41
C LEU A 10 2.59 -0.16 -6.32
N CYS A 11 1.63 -0.09 -7.23
CA CYS A 11 1.39 -1.15 -8.22
C CYS A 11 2.54 -1.28 -9.22
N LYS A 12 3.14 -0.19 -9.73
CA LYS A 12 4.33 -0.27 -10.60
C LYS A 12 5.60 -0.65 -9.85
N ALA A 13 5.80 -0.15 -8.63
CA ALA A 13 6.98 -0.46 -7.83
C ALA A 13 6.92 -1.87 -7.24
N TYR A 14 5.72 -2.35 -6.84
CA TYR A 14 5.56 -3.69 -6.31
C TYR A 14 5.42 -4.76 -7.38
N VAL A 15 4.91 -4.42 -8.58
CA VAL A 15 4.37 -5.48 -9.44
C VAL A 15 4.60 -5.25 -10.92
N GLY A 16 5.08 -4.11 -11.41
CA GLY A 16 5.06 -3.83 -12.86
C GLY A 16 3.65 -4.01 -13.47
N ALA A 17 2.60 -3.73 -12.70
CA ALA A 17 1.23 -4.12 -13.03
C ALA A 17 0.52 -3.09 -13.92
N VAL A 18 -0.28 -3.57 -14.86
CA VAL A 18 -1.36 -2.79 -15.48
C VAL A 18 -2.54 -2.79 -14.51
N VAL A 19 -2.90 -1.63 -13.95
CA VAL A 19 -4.02 -1.48 -13.02
C VAL A 19 -5.22 -0.94 -13.77
N GLU A 20 -6.31 -1.71 -13.82
CA GLU A 20 -7.62 -1.21 -14.24
C GLU A 20 -8.33 -0.56 -13.06
N VAL A 21 -8.63 0.73 -13.19
CA VAL A 21 -9.42 1.49 -12.21
C VAL A 21 -10.82 1.70 -12.79
N SER A 22 -11.86 1.36 -12.04
CA SER A 22 -13.23 1.53 -12.53
C SER A 22 -13.60 3.02 -12.72
N ARG A 23 -14.55 3.31 -13.64
CA ARG A 23 -15.03 4.69 -13.90
C ARG A 23 -15.62 5.36 -12.65
N GLU A 24 -16.18 4.60 -11.74
CA GLU A 24 -16.78 5.09 -10.50
C GLU A 24 -15.71 5.47 -9.47
N GLU A 25 -14.66 4.70 -9.38
CA GLU A 25 -13.50 5.01 -8.55
C GLU A 25 -12.69 6.19 -9.09
N HIS A 26 -12.61 6.33 -10.42
CA HIS A 26 -12.03 7.51 -11.06
C HIS A 26 -12.80 8.78 -10.68
N ARG A 27 -14.15 8.74 -10.65
CA ARG A 27 -15.00 9.84 -10.19
C ARG A 27 -14.83 10.15 -8.70
N ARG A 28 -14.72 9.14 -7.82
CA ARG A 28 -14.46 9.33 -6.39
C ARG A 28 -13.11 9.99 -6.13
N ILE A 29 -12.09 9.56 -6.84
CA ILE A 29 -10.74 10.13 -6.78
C ILE A 29 -10.75 11.58 -7.26
N HIS A 30 -11.47 11.88 -8.33
CA HIS A 30 -11.63 13.25 -8.87
C HIS A 30 -12.45 14.17 -7.95
N ALA A 31 -13.54 13.68 -7.37
CA ALA A 31 -14.37 14.44 -6.42
C ALA A 31 -13.61 14.82 -5.15
N TRP A 32 -12.69 13.97 -4.69
CA TRP A 32 -11.80 14.28 -3.57
C TRP A 32 -10.74 15.33 -3.93
N GLN A 33 -10.27 15.35 -5.18
CA GLN A 33 -9.35 16.38 -5.69
C GLN A 33 -10.00 17.75 -5.83
N ILE A 34 -11.30 17.79 -6.16
CA ILE A 34 -12.08 19.03 -6.39
C ILE A 34 -12.48 19.69 -5.07
N ASN A 35 -12.80 18.91 -4.02
CA ASN A 35 -13.19 19.47 -2.71
C ASN A 35 -12.01 20.07 -1.91
N GLY A 36 -10.79 20.03 -2.42
CA GLY A 36 -9.60 20.72 -1.89
C GLY A 36 -9.12 21.91 -2.71
N GLY A 37 -9.77 22.29 -3.82
CA GLY A 37 -9.38 23.42 -4.65
C GLY A 37 -10.32 23.58 -5.86
N ALA A 38 -10.97 24.72 -5.94
CA ALA A 38 -11.84 25.09 -7.05
C ALA A 38 -11.09 25.18 -8.37
N LEU A 39 -11.64 24.58 -9.45
CA LEU A 39 -11.57 25.09 -10.82
C LEU A 39 -12.53 24.30 -11.75
N SER A 40 -13.21 25.04 -12.60
CA SER A 40 -14.18 24.62 -13.61
C SER A 40 -13.47 24.06 -14.86
N GLY A 41 -13.90 22.90 -15.33
CA GLY A 41 -13.54 22.33 -16.62
C GLY A 41 -14.67 21.48 -17.18
N THR A 42 -14.92 21.58 -18.47
CA THR A 42 -16.05 21.01 -19.21
C THR A 42 -15.96 19.49 -19.39
N GLU A 43 -17.11 18.81 -19.47
CA GLU A 43 -17.29 17.36 -19.51
C GLU A 43 -16.61 16.59 -20.67
N ASP A 44 -16.09 17.26 -21.67
CA ASP A 44 -15.55 16.62 -22.90
C ASP A 44 -14.04 16.23 -22.81
N GLU A 45 -13.33 16.68 -21.78
CA GLU A 45 -11.92 16.30 -21.54
C GLU A 45 -11.72 15.00 -20.74
N LEU A 46 -12.81 14.33 -20.36
CA LEU A 46 -12.81 13.16 -19.47
C LEU A 46 -12.92 11.83 -20.24
N ARG A 47 -12.30 11.72 -21.40
CA ARG A 47 -12.08 10.39 -21.99
C ARG A 47 -11.00 9.68 -21.16
N PRO A 48 -11.26 8.47 -20.61
CA PRO A 48 -10.23 7.68 -19.96
C PRO A 48 -9.20 7.32 -21.03
N ASN A 49 -8.05 7.99 -20.99
CA ASN A 49 -6.88 7.53 -21.69
C ASN A 49 -6.44 6.24 -20.98
N VAL A 50 -6.87 5.10 -21.50
CA VAL A 50 -6.32 3.78 -21.15
C VAL A 50 -4.93 3.75 -21.78
N GLU A 51 -3.98 4.44 -21.16
CA GLU A 51 -2.58 4.27 -21.49
C GLU A 51 -2.21 2.83 -21.15
N ARG A 52 -2.26 1.98 -22.18
CA ARG A 52 -1.53 0.72 -22.22
C ARG A 52 -0.04 1.03 -22.19
N VAL A 53 0.47 1.36 -21.03
CA VAL A 53 1.92 1.51 -20.85
C VAL A 53 2.51 0.11 -20.89
N GLY A 54 3.13 -0.22 -22.03
CA GLY A 54 4.06 -1.32 -22.19
C GLY A 54 3.50 -2.70 -21.78
N ALA A 55 2.57 -3.27 -22.56
CA ALA A 55 2.05 -4.63 -22.35
C ALA A 55 3.14 -5.73 -22.35
N GLU A 56 4.33 -5.44 -22.83
CA GLU A 56 5.42 -6.42 -22.97
C GLU A 56 6.24 -6.71 -21.70
N ARG A 57 5.99 -5.99 -20.58
CA ARG A 57 6.74 -6.18 -19.31
C ARG A 57 5.89 -6.22 -18.05
N ALA A 58 4.56 -6.36 -18.15
CA ALA A 58 3.72 -6.47 -16.98
C ALA A 58 3.78 -7.90 -16.42
N SER A 59 4.34 -8.09 -15.23
CA SER A 59 4.35 -9.39 -14.54
C SER A 59 3.03 -9.71 -13.83
N ILE A 60 2.14 -8.74 -13.65
CA ILE A 60 0.80 -8.91 -13.05
C ILE A 60 -0.22 -8.02 -13.75
N THR A 61 -1.42 -8.57 -14.00
CA THR A 61 -2.63 -7.78 -14.27
C THR A 61 -3.44 -7.67 -13.00
N CYS A 62 -3.93 -6.49 -12.64
CA CYS A 62 -4.77 -6.34 -11.46
C CYS A 62 -5.81 -5.23 -11.61
N ARG A 63 -6.89 -5.36 -10.84
CA ARG A 63 -7.87 -4.31 -10.54
C ARG A 63 -7.73 -3.89 -9.09
N ALA A 64 -7.95 -2.63 -8.78
CA ALA A 64 -7.83 -2.10 -7.44
C ALA A 64 -9.00 -1.19 -7.10
N ARG A 65 -9.38 -1.13 -5.83
CA ARG A 65 -10.38 -0.22 -5.29
C ARG A 65 -10.00 0.29 -3.90
N TRP A 66 -10.56 1.43 -3.53
CA TRP A 66 -10.30 2.14 -2.27
C TRP A 66 -11.64 2.31 -1.54
N PRO A 67 -11.97 1.38 -0.65
CA PRO A 67 -13.24 1.43 0.07
C PRO A 67 -13.25 2.59 1.07
N ASP A 68 -14.46 3.12 1.32
CA ASP A 68 -14.67 4.05 2.44
C ASP A 68 -14.77 3.25 3.75
N SER A 69 -13.63 2.81 4.22
CA SER A 69 -13.47 1.98 5.41
C SER A 69 -12.47 2.61 6.38
N PRO A 70 -12.72 2.63 7.69
CA PRO A 70 -11.73 3.07 8.67
C PRO A 70 -10.56 2.10 8.84
N TYR A 71 -10.65 0.88 8.29
CA TYR A 71 -9.67 -0.20 8.48
C TYR A 71 -8.88 -0.52 7.22
N VAL A 72 -9.48 -0.38 6.05
CA VAL A 72 -8.89 -0.79 4.76
C VAL A 72 -8.46 0.43 3.97
N GLU A 73 -7.21 0.43 3.50
CA GLU A 73 -6.63 1.45 2.63
C GLU A 73 -6.97 1.17 1.16
N SER A 74 -6.68 -0.06 0.73
CA SER A 74 -6.95 -0.50 -0.63
C SER A 74 -7.11 -2.01 -0.72
N ILE A 75 -7.83 -2.46 -1.75
CA ILE A 75 -8.01 -3.85 -2.11
C ILE A 75 -7.54 -4.02 -3.54
N MET A 76 -6.68 -4.99 -3.79
CA MET A 76 -6.24 -5.36 -5.13
C MET A 76 -6.55 -6.83 -5.42
N HIS A 77 -6.98 -7.12 -6.62
CA HIS A 77 -7.18 -8.48 -7.10
C HIS A 77 -6.55 -8.61 -8.50
N GLY A 78 -5.77 -9.63 -8.71
CA GLY A 78 -5.08 -9.80 -9.97
C GLY A 78 -4.50 -11.19 -10.17
N ARG A 79 -3.79 -11.35 -11.29
CA ARG A 79 -3.11 -12.60 -11.65
C ARG A 79 -1.68 -12.31 -12.10
N THR A 80 -0.75 -13.12 -11.62
CA THR A 80 0.65 -13.07 -12.07
C THR A 80 0.76 -13.70 -13.46
N LEU A 81 1.37 -12.99 -14.39
CA LEU A 81 1.55 -13.41 -15.80
C LEU A 81 2.87 -14.15 -16.00
N SER A 82 3.86 -13.84 -15.19
CA SER A 82 5.18 -14.46 -15.22
C SER A 82 5.74 -14.55 -13.80
N ALA A 83 6.68 -15.47 -13.59
CA ALA A 83 7.49 -15.45 -12.38
C ALA A 83 8.36 -14.19 -12.39
N ASP A 84 8.39 -13.45 -11.29
CA ASP A 84 9.13 -12.21 -11.17
C ASP A 84 9.65 -11.99 -9.74
N SER A 85 10.69 -11.17 -9.64
CA SER A 85 11.32 -10.82 -8.37
C SER A 85 11.63 -9.32 -8.30
N PRO A 86 10.58 -8.46 -8.32
CA PRO A 86 10.79 -7.02 -8.31
C PRO A 86 11.33 -6.51 -6.98
N THR A 87 12.02 -5.37 -7.04
CA THR A 87 12.39 -4.63 -5.83
C THR A 87 11.12 -4.17 -5.10
N ARG A 88 10.99 -4.58 -3.86
CA ARG A 88 9.92 -4.17 -2.96
C ARG A 88 10.40 -2.97 -2.12
N PRO A 89 9.74 -1.81 -2.20
CA PRO A 89 10.08 -0.67 -1.36
C PRO A 89 9.70 -0.90 0.10
N ALA A 90 10.22 -0.06 1.00
CA ALA A 90 9.75 0.01 2.38
C ALA A 90 8.27 0.42 2.41
N GLU A 91 7.50 -0.16 3.35
CA GLU A 91 6.05 0.02 3.48
C GLU A 91 5.64 0.01 4.95
N CYS A 92 4.80 0.98 5.35
CA CYS A 92 4.40 1.13 6.75
C CYS A 92 3.13 0.36 7.13
N HIS A 93 2.43 -0.19 6.15
CA HIS A 93 1.11 -0.79 6.34
C HIS A 93 1.20 -2.30 6.52
N TRP A 94 0.20 -2.84 7.21
CA TRP A 94 -0.06 -4.27 7.25
C TRP A 94 -0.81 -4.71 6.02
N HIS A 95 -0.53 -5.94 5.57
CA HIS A 95 -1.25 -6.54 4.45
C HIS A 95 -1.71 -7.95 4.80
N MET A 96 -2.82 -8.36 4.22
CA MET A 96 -3.23 -9.75 4.17
C MET A 96 -3.36 -10.13 2.69
N VAL A 97 -2.64 -11.18 2.30
CA VAL A 97 -2.55 -11.63 0.92
C VAL A 97 -3.11 -13.05 0.82
N PHE A 98 -4.08 -13.23 -0.04
CA PHE A 98 -4.64 -14.53 -0.40
C PHE A 98 -4.10 -14.88 -1.79
N ALA A 99 -3.17 -15.83 -1.85
CA ALA A 99 -2.57 -16.29 -3.10
C ALA A 99 -3.11 -17.67 -3.43
N LYS A 100 -3.79 -17.79 -4.58
CA LYS A 100 -4.33 -19.05 -5.08
C LYS A 100 -3.55 -19.52 -6.29
N LYS A 101 -3.04 -20.74 -6.22
CA LYS A 101 -2.36 -21.40 -7.33
C LYS A 101 -2.66 -22.91 -7.29
N ASP A 102 -2.92 -23.51 -8.45
CA ASP A 102 -3.17 -24.96 -8.63
C ASP A 102 -4.24 -25.51 -7.66
N GLY A 103 -5.27 -24.69 -7.34
CA GLY A 103 -6.35 -25.04 -6.42
C GLY A 103 -6.04 -24.82 -4.94
N GLU A 104 -4.78 -24.61 -4.57
CA GLU A 104 -4.39 -24.27 -3.19
C GLU A 104 -4.47 -22.76 -2.95
N VAL A 105 -4.98 -22.37 -1.76
CA VAL A 105 -4.96 -20.99 -1.27
C VAL A 105 -4.02 -20.89 -0.09
N ARG A 106 -3.07 -19.96 -0.18
CA ARG A 106 -2.20 -19.56 0.93
C ARG A 106 -2.58 -18.16 1.40
N VAL A 107 -2.75 -18.02 2.72
CA VAL A 107 -2.98 -16.72 3.34
C VAL A 107 -1.69 -16.26 3.98
N VAL A 108 -1.19 -15.11 3.54
CA VAL A 108 0.05 -14.53 4.05
C VAL A 108 -0.28 -13.24 4.78
N PHE A 109 0.11 -13.14 6.03
CA PHE A 109 0.07 -11.92 6.79
C PHE A 109 1.42 -11.23 6.67
N VAL A 110 1.44 -10.04 6.07
CA VAL A 110 2.65 -9.29 5.77
C VAL A 110 2.73 -8.10 6.69
N GLY A 111 3.82 -7.99 7.45
CA GLY A 111 4.09 -6.86 8.32
C GLY A 111 4.61 -5.64 7.55
N PRO A 112 4.76 -4.51 8.25
CA PRO A 112 5.47 -3.37 7.68
C PRO A 112 6.91 -3.74 7.33
N TRP A 113 7.37 -3.23 6.20
CA TRP A 113 8.74 -3.41 5.75
C TRP A 113 9.57 -2.16 6.04
N THR A 114 10.57 -2.30 6.89
CA THR A 114 11.37 -1.14 7.34
C THR A 114 12.49 -0.77 6.37
N THR A 115 12.77 -1.62 5.39
CA THR A 115 13.77 -1.41 4.34
C THR A 115 13.27 -1.98 3.02
N THR A 116 13.98 -1.67 1.94
CA THR A 116 13.76 -2.32 0.65
C THR A 116 14.12 -3.81 0.70
N GLY A 117 13.48 -4.59 -0.15
CA GLY A 117 13.75 -6.02 -0.31
C GLY A 117 13.39 -6.49 -1.70
N VAL A 118 13.23 -7.79 -1.85
CA VAL A 118 12.75 -8.43 -3.08
C VAL A 118 11.44 -9.15 -2.77
N ALA A 119 10.41 -8.93 -3.58
CA ALA A 119 9.21 -9.75 -3.56
C ALA A 119 9.36 -10.86 -4.59
N HIS A 120 8.78 -12.04 -4.31
CA HIS A 120 8.84 -13.18 -5.21
C HIS A 120 7.43 -13.60 -5.60
N TYR A 121 7.16 -13.65 -6.90
CA TYR A 121 5.87 -14.08 -7.45
C TYR A 121 6.05 -15.32 -8.31
N ALA A 122 5.18 -16.31 -8.07
CA ALA A 122 5.07 -17.46 -8.96
C ALA A 122 4.13 -17.11 -10.12
N GLU A 123 4.42 -17.60 -11.32
CA GLU A 123 3.53 -17.45 -12.49
C GLU A 123 2.18 -18.12 -12.26
N GLY A 124 1.11 -17.52 -12.79
CA GLY A 124 -0.24 -18.07 -12.80
C GLY A 124 -0.98 -17.98 -11.46
N ALA A 125 -0.42 -17.34 -10.43
CA ALA A 125 -1.10 -17.17 -9.16
C ALA A 125 -2.17 -16.08 -9.25
N GLU A 126 -3.37 -16.38 -8.73
CA GLU A 126 -4.42 -15.39 -8.47
C GLU A 126 -4.19 -14.80 -7.08
N ILE A 127 -4.18 -13.48 -6.99
CA ILE A 127 -3.84 -12.76 -5.75
C ILE A 127 -4.96 -11.80 -5.38
N LEU A 128 -5.47 -11.93 -4.15
CA LEU A 128 -6.28 -10.91 -3.49
C LEU A 128 -5.43 -10.29 -2.37
N TRP A 129 -5.23 -8.99 -2.44
CA TRP A 129 -4.37 -8.23 -1.54
C TRP A 129 -5.17 -7.17 -0.81
N ILE A 130 -5.20 -7.23 0.51
CA ILE A 130 -5.86 -6.28 1.40
C ILE A 130 -4.79 -5.47 2.12
N LYS A 131 -4.73 -4.17 1.87
CA LYS A 131 -3.87 -3.23 2.58
C LYS A 131 -4.68 -2.56 3.68
N TYR A 132 -4.22 -2.67 4.93
CA TYR A 132 -4.88 -2.03 6.07
C TYR A 132 -4.40 -0.59 6.27
N LYS A 133 -5.28 0.29 6.76
CA LYS A 133 -4.93 1.67 7.12
C LYS A 133 -3.96 1.69 8.31
N LEU A 134 -3.11 2.72 8.37
CA LEU A 134 -2.25 2.95 9.54
C LEU A 134 -3.12 3.12 10.79
N GLY A 135 -2.74 2.41 11.84
CA GLY A 135 -3.52 2.33 13.08
C GLY A 135 -4.48 1.14 13.15
N ALA A 136 -4.79 0.48 12.02
CA ALA A 136 -5.48 -0.81 12.04
C ALA A 136 -4.47 -1.93 12.32
N PHE A 137 -4.75 -2.77 13.32
CA PHE A 137 -3.85 -3.84 13.74
C PHE A 137 -4.62 -4.98 14.42
N MET A 138 -3.96 -6.12 14.59
CA MET A 138 -4.50 -7.28 15.29
C MET A 138 -3.89 -7.37 16.69
N PRO A 139 -4.64 -7.13 17.78
CA PRO A 139 -4.09 -7.05 19.15
C PRO A 139 -3.37 -8.30 19.63
N HIS A 140 -3.71 -9.46 19.07
CA HIS A 140 -3.12 -10.75 19.40
C HIS A 140 -1.81 -11.03 18.62
N LEU A 141 -1.49 -10.19 17.63
CA LEU A 141 -0.25 -10.23 16.85
C LEU A 141 0.58 -8.98 17.20
N PRO A 142 1.59 -9.09 18.08
CA PRO A 142 2.41 -7.94 18.49
C PRO A 142 3.14 -7.34 17.28
N ALA A 143 2.79 -6.11 16.91
CA ALA A 143 3.26 -5.46 15.70
C ALA A 143 4.79 -5.50 15.53
N GLY A 144 5.53 -5.26 16.60
CA GLY A 144 7.00 -5.28 16.56
C GLY A 144 7.65 -6.63 16.24
N ARG A 145 6.91 -7.75 16.34
CA ARG A 145 7.42 -9.09 15.99
C ARG A 145 7.21 -9.45 14.52
N PHE A 146 6.42 -8.67 13.82
CA PHE A 146 6.06 -8.93 12.43
C PHE A 146 6.68 -7.89 11.47
N LEU A 147 7.57 -7.04 11.96
CA LEU A 147 8.32 -6.15 11.10
C LEU A 147 9.27 -6.96 10.22
N ASP A 148 9.35 -6.58 8.95
CA ASP A 148 10.23 -7.21 7.95
C ASP A 148 10.00 -8.73 7.79
N THR A 149 8.74 -9.18 8.04
CA THR A 149 8.40 -10.60 7.95
C THR A 149 7.10 -10.84 7.19
N GLU A 150 7.03 -12.03 6.61
CA GLU A 150 5.82 -12.64 6.06
C GLU A 150 5.50 -13.91 6.85
N THR A 151 4.24 -14.06 7.23
CA THR A 151 3.79 -15.22 8.01
C THR A 151 2.64 -15.89 7.30
N VAL A 152 2.83 -17.16 6.92
CA VAL A 152 1.76 -17.97 6.35
C VAL A 152 0.81 -18.39 7.47
N LEU A 153 -0.46 -18.08 7.33
CA LEU A 153 -1.50 -18.53 8.26
C LEU A 153 -1.90 -19.98 7.96
N PRO A 154 -2.12 -20.79 8.99
CA PRO A 154 -2.47 -22.21 8.78
C PRO A 154 -3.83 -22.36 8.09
N GLY A 155 -3.90 -23.29 7.13
CA GLY A 155 -5.17 -23.70 6.54
C GLY A 155 -6.07 -24.41 7.54
N ALA A 156 -7.37 -24.19 7.45
CA ALA A 156 -8.39 -24.91 8.23
C ALA A 156 -9.14 -25.91 7.37
N SER A 157 -9.39 -25.55 6.11
CA SER A 157 -9.97 -26.41 5.07
C SER A 157 -9.58 -25.89 3.67
N SER A 158 -10.09 -26.51 2.60
CA SER A 158 -9.89 -26.03 1.24
C SER A 158 -10.46 -24.63 0.97
N ARG A 159 -11.32 -24.10 1.85
CA ARG A 159 -11.98 -22.78 1.72
C ARG A 159 -11.82 -21.88 2.93
N SER A 160 -10.99 -22.26 3.91
CA SER A 160 -10.83 -21.50 5.16
C SER A 160 -9.43 -21.63 5.75
N PHE A 161 -9.08 -20.68 6.61
CA PHE A 161 -7.81 -20.60 7.32
C PHE A 161 -8.03 -20.33 8.82
N TRP A 162 -7.01 -20.63 9.63
CA TRP A 162 -7.04 -20.36 11.07
C TRP A 162 -6.51 -18.97 11.38
N LEU A 163 -7.29 -18.20 12.14
CA LEU A 163 -6.84 -16.92 12.71
C LEU A 163 -7.47 -16.73 14.08
N LYS A 164 -6.64 -16.46 15.10
CA LYS A 164 -7.07 -16.28 16.51
C LYS A 164 -7.99 -17.40 17.01
N GLY A 165 -7.62 -18.66 16.74
CA GLY A 165 -8.36 -19.83 17.22
C GLY A 165 -9.71 -20.10 16.55
N SER A 166 -10.03 -19.41 15.47
CA SER A 166 -11.26 -19.60 14.69
C SER A 166 -10.94 -19.86 13.24
N ALA A 167 -11.76 -20.65 12.56
CA ALA A 167 -11.71 -20.83 11.12
C ALA A 167 -12.44 -19.67 10.42
N TRP A 168 -11.79 -19.12 9.39
CA TRP A 168 -12.27 -18.01 8.59
C TRP A 168 -12.31 -18.41 7.13
N GLU A 169 -13.45 -18.19 6.49
CA GLU A 169 -13.57 -18.40 5.05
C GLU A 169 -12.72 -17.39 4.27
N PHE A 170 -12.16 -17.82 3.14
CA PHE A 170 -11.43 -16.92 2.25
C PHE A 170 -12.38 -15.88 1.67
N PRO A 171 -12.06 -14.57 1.78
CA PRO A 171 -12.82 -13.56 1.07
C PRO A 171 -12.52 -13.63 -0.44
N ASP A 172 -13.44 -13.10 -1.21
CA ASP A 172 -13.24 -12.71 -2.59
C ASP A 172 -13.19 -11.18 -2.73
N TYR A 173 -12.91 -10.69 -3.94
CA TYR A 173 -12.78 -9.26 -4.19
C TYR A 173 -14.03 -8.46 -3.82
N GLU A 174 -15.23 -9.05 -3.99
CA GLU A 174 -16.51 -8.35 -3.79
C GLU A 174 -16.93 -8.33 -2.30
N ASN A 175 -16.49 -9.30 -1.50
CA ASN A 175 -16.92 -9.43 -0.10
C ASN A 175 -15.86 -9.08 0.95
N VAL A 176 -14.70 -8.50 0.54
CA VAL A 176 -13.62 -8.13 1.47
C VAL A 176 -14.10 -7.27 2.63
N GLU A 177 -14.98 -6.27 2.38
CA GLU A 177 -15.47 -5.40 3.44
C GLU A 177 -16.28 -6.18 4.47
N THR A 178 -17.14 -7.08 4.02
CA THR A 178 -17.90 -7.97 4.91
C THR A 178 -16.98 -8.86 5.73
N PHE A 179 -15.91 -9.37 5.12
CA PHE A 179 -14.88 -10.14 5.83
C PHE A 179 -14.17 -9.28 6.89
N VAL A 180 -13.76 -8.06 6.55
CA VAL A 180 -13.10 -7.13 7.48
C VAL A 180 -14.04 -6.73 8.61
N ASP A 181 -15.30 -6.46 8.35
CA ASP A 181 -16.32 -6.15 9.36
C ASP A 181 -16.51 -7.31 10.35
N ARG A 182 -16.43 -8.55 9.87
CA ARG A 182 -16.45 -9.72 10.75
C ARG A 182 -15.22 -9.79 11.66
N LEU A 183 -14.02 -9.50 11.12
CA LEU A 183 -12.78 -9.41 11.91
C LEU A 183 -12.92 -8.36 13.03
N VAL A 184 -13.47 -7.19 12.69
CA VAL A 184 -13.69 -6.09 13.64
C VAL A 184 -14.71 -6.50 14.72
N ARG A 185 -15.88 -7.00 14.34
CA ARG A 185 -16.92 -7.42 15.28
C ARG A 185 -16.45 -8.52 16.25
N LYS A 186 -15.52 -9.38 15.81
CA LYS A 186 -14.91 -10.43 16.65
C LYS A 186 -13.69 -9.94 17.44
N GLY A 187 -13.34 -8.66 17.35
CA GLY A 187 -12.16 -8.08 18.01
C GLY A 187 -10.84 -8.71 17.56
N VAL A 188 -10.81 -9.23 16.34
CA VAL A 188 -9.59 -9.72 15.68
C VAL A 188 -8.79 -8.55 15.09
N LEU A 189 -9.50 -7.63 14.44
CA LEU A 189 -8.95 -6.38 13.89
C LEU A 189 -9.52 -5.20 14.68
N VAL A 190 -8.66 -4.28 15.07
CA VAL A 190 -9.03 -3.02 15.74
C VAL A 190 -8.31 -1.86 15.09
N CYS A 191 -8.80 -0.62 15.30
CA CYS A 191 -8.11 0.60 14.87
C CYS A 191 -7.85 1.50 16.08
N ASP A 192 -6.62 1.99 16.22
CA ASP A 192 -6.29 3.03 17.20
C ASP A 192 -6.30 4.41 16.52
N PRO A 193 -7.34 5.25 16.76
CA PRO A 193 -7.46 6.56 16.12
C PRO A 193 -6.32 7.51 16.52
N LEU A 194 -5.60 7.23 17.60
CA LEU A 194 -4.44 8.01 18.02
C LEU A 194 -3.36 8.03 16.94
N VAL A 195 -3.18 6.94 16.17
CA VAL A 195 -2.15 6.89 15.12
C VAL A 195 -2.38 8.01 14.10
N ASN A 196 -3.60 8.13 13.60
CA ASN A 196 -3.96 9.20 12.66
C ASN A 196 -3.87 10.60 13.29
N ALA A 197 -4.26 10.74 14.55
CA ALA A 197 -4.15 12.01 15.28
C ALA A 197 -2.67 12.44 15.42
N VAL A 198 -1.78 11.51 15.74
CA VAL A 198 -0.33 11.75 15.86
C VAL A 198 0.30 12.11 14.52
N LEU A 199 -0.06 11.42 13.44
CA LEU A 199 0.48 11.71 12.11
C LEU A 199 0.04 13.08 11.58
N ARG A 200 -1.12 13.57 12.04
CA ARG A 200 -1.66 14.93 11.72
C ARG A 200 -1.29 16.01 12.75
N ASP A 201 -0.37 15.70 13.68
CA ASP A 201 0.03 16.60 14.79
C ASP A 201 -1.15 17.11 15.67
N ARG A 202 -2.20 16.27 15.83
CA ARG A 202 -3.42 16.58 16.58
C ARG A 202 -3.59 15.79 17.88
N SER A 203 -2.52 15.15 18.37
CA SER A 203 -2.56 14.37 19.62
C SER A 203 -2.49 15.28 20.84
N GLN A 204 -3.63 15.73 21.36
CA GLN A 204 -3.71 16.54 22.58
C GLN A 204 -4.17 15.70 23.78
N GLY A 205 -3.75 16.08 24.97
CA GLY A 205 -4.26 15.56 26.24
C GLY A 205 -3.65 14.24 26.74
N LEU A 206 -2.71 13.64 26.02
CA LEU A 206 -2.01 12.42 26.44
C LEU A 206 -0.53 12.68 26.71
N SER A 207 0.06 11.95 27.67
CA SER A 207 1.49 12.02 27.91
C SER A 207 2.29 11.51 26.70
N PRO A 208 3.48 12.08 26.40
CA PRO A 208 4.34 11.60 25.31
C PRO A 208 4.66 10.10 25.40
N ARG A 209 4.79 9.57 26.62
CA ARG A 209 5.03 8.14 26.86
C ARG A 209 3.83 7.29 26.42
N THR A 210 2.61 7.70 26.77
CA THR A 210 1.37 7.02 26.37
C THR A 210 1.19 7.04 24.85
N VAL A 211 1.39 8.22 24.25
CA VAL A 211 1.33 8.37 22.78
C VAL A 211 2.30 7.41 22.09
N ARG A 212 3.57 7.44 22.49
CA ARG A 212 4.60 6.58 21.91
C ARG A 212 4.27 5.08 22.07
N HIS A 213 3.82 4.67 23.27
CA HIS A 213 3.48 3.26 23.54
C HIS A 213 2.31 2.77 22.66
N ARG A 214 1.22 3.53 22.61
CA ARG A 214 0.05 3.19 21.79
C ARG A 214 0.39 3.18 20.31
N PHE A 215 1.14 4.18 19.84
CA PHE A 215 1.58 4.30 18.46
C PHE A 215 2.42 3.09 18.02
N LEU A 216 3.46 2.74 18.81
CA LEU A 216 4.30 1.56 18.54
C LEU A 216 3.51 0.25 18.62
N ARG A 217 2.56 0.13 19.56
CA ARG A 217 1.71 -1.05 19.67
C ARG A 217 0.87 -1.27 18.41
N ALA A 218 0.31 -0.19 17.85
CA ALA A 218 -0.58 -0.27 16.69
C ALA A 218 0.18 -0.41 15.36
N THR A 219 1.36 0.20 15.24
CA THR A 219 2.08 0.26 13.95
C THR A 219 3.34 -0.61 13.90
N GLY A 220 3.93 -0.93 15.04
CA GLY A 220 5.26 -1.53 15.13
C GLY A 220 6.40 -0.55 14.86
N LEU A 221 6.12 0.64 14.34
CA LEU A 221 7.10 1.63 13.88
C LEU A 221 7.03 2.92 14.71
N SER A 222 8.12 3.66 14.77
CA SER A 222 8.09 5.01 15.31
C SER A 222 7.47 6.00 14.31
N GLN A 223 6.87 7.08 14.81
CA GLN A 223 6.34 8.16 13.97
C GLN A 223 7.40 8.71 13.00
N SER A 224 8.64 8.90 13.48
CA SER A 224 9.74 9.38 12.65
C SER A 224 10.04 8.42 11.49
N ARG A 225 10.01 7.08 11.75
CA ARG A 225 10.26 6.07 10.72
C ARG A 225 9.18 6.08 9.65
N ILE A 226 7.90 6.16 10.06
CA ILE A 226 6.78 6.27 9.12
C ILE A 226 6.93 7.51 8.26
N ARG A 227 7.18 8.69 8.85
CA ARG A 227 7.38 9.94 8.10
C ARG A 227 8.56 9.88 7.12
N GLN A 228 9.64 9.19 7.48
CA GLN A 228 10.79 9.02 6.57
C GLN A 228 10.42 8.14 5.37
N ILE A 229 9.74 7.02 5.57
CA ILE A 229 9.29 6.13 4.50
C ILE A 229 8.29 6.84 3.59
N GLU A 230 7.26 7.49 4.15
CA GLU A 230 6.25 8.24 3.40
C GLU A 230 6.89 9.38 2.58
N ARG A 231 7.86 10.09 3.17
CA ARG A 231 8.60 11.15 2.48
C ARG A 231 9.39 10.60 1.28
N ALA A 232 10.05 9.44 1.45
CA ALA A 232 10.77 8.81 0.33
C ALA A 232 9.82 8.32 -0.76
N GLN A 233 8.66 7.77 -0.41
CA GLN A 233 7.62 7.37 -1.36
C GLN A 233 7.06 8.58 -2.13
N GLN A 234 6.82 9.71 -1.45
CA GLN A 234 6.39 10.95 -2.10
C GLN A 234 7.46 11.45 -3.08
N ALA A 235 8.73 11.46 -2.68
CA ALA A 235 9.83 11.87 -3.54
C ALA A 235 9.96 10.97 -4.78
N ALA A 236 9.82 9.64 -4.61
CA ALA A 236 9.83 8.71 -5.72
C ALA A 236 8.67 8.98 -6.69
N THR A 237 7.46 9.26 -6.18
CA THR A 237 6.29 9.62 -7.00
C THR A 237 6.55 10.87 -7.85
N LEU A 238 7.11 11.91 -7.25
CA LEU A 238 7.44 13.14 -7.98
C LEU A 238 8.49 12.88 -9.07
N ARG A 239 9.51 12.07 -8.75
CA ARG A 239 10.54 11.70 -9.74
C ARG A 239 9.98 10.87 -10.90
N GLN A 240 9.04 9.96 -10.65
CA GLN A 240 8.35 9.19 -11.69
C GLN A 240 7.52 10.07 -12.64
N ARG A 241 7.01 11.20 -12.13
CA ARG A 241 6.31 12.21 -12.94
C ARG A 241 7.24 13.11 -13.76
N GLY A 242 8.55 12.93 -13.64
CA GLY A 242 9.54 13.71 -14.36
C GLY A 242 9.96 15.01 -13.67
N ASN A 243 9.47 15.30 -12.45
CA ASN A 243 9.85 16.53 -11.75
C ASN A 243 11.38 16.62 -11.60
N PRO A 244 11.99 17.81 -11.82
CA PRO A 244 13.41 18.04 -11.59
C PRO A 244 13.84 17.65 -10.17
N ILE A 245 15.07 17.15 -10.01
CA ILE A 245 15.54 16.67 -8.70
C ILE A 245 15.63 17.80 -7.68
N SER A 246 15.97 19.02 -8.10
CA SER A 246 15.97 20.23 -7.27
C SER A 246 14.60 20.49 -6.65
N ASP A 247 13.56 20.41 -7.48
CA ASP A 247 12.19 20.70 -7.08
C ASP A 247 11.69 19.65 -6.07
N VAL A 248 12.02 18.37 -6.31
CA VAL A 248 11.70 17.28 -5.38
C VAL A 248 12.39 17.49 -4.03
N VAL A 249 13.67 17.90 -4.01
CA VAL A 249 14.40 18.21 -2.77
C VAL A 249 13.65 19.28 -1.96
N HIS A 250 13.23 20.36 -2.62
CA HIS A 250 12.51 21.46 -1.96
C HIS A 250 11.09 21.05 -1.53
N GLU A 251 10.30 20.45 -2.42
CA GLU A 251 8.89 20.12 -2.17
C GLU A 251 8.73 19.11 -1.02
N VAL A 252 9.66 18.13 -0.93
CA VAL A 252 9.58 17.06 0.07
C VAL A 252 10.39 17.36 1.33
N GLY A 253 11.15 18.48 1.34
CA GLY A 253 11.90 18.96 2.51
C GLY A 253 13.15 18.14 2.82
N TYR A 254 13.91 17.73 1.78
CA TYR A 254 15.27 17.24 1.94
C TYR A 254 16.27 18.39 2.01
N CYS A 255 17.37 18.19 2.78
CA CYS A 255 18.40 19.22 2.89
C CYS A 255 19.14 19.45 1.56
N ASP A 256 19.40 18.38 0.84
CA ASP A 256 20.18 18.38 -0.40
C ASP A 256 19.88 17.12 -1.27
N GLN A 257 20.41 17.11 -2.49
CA GLN A 257 20.30 15.98 -3.42
C GLN A 257 20.99 14.70 -2.90
N PRO A 258 22.18 14.72 -2.28
CA PRO A 258 22.78 13.55 -1.65
C PRO A 258 21.91 12.91 -0.59
N HIS A 259 21.25 13.70 0.27
CA HIS A 259 20.33 13.22 1.29
C HIS A 259 19.11 12.54 0.66
N LEU A 260 18.47 13.17 -0.34
CA LEU A 260 17.39 12.58 -1.12
C LEU A 260 17.82 11.25 -1.75
N THR A 261 19.02 11.21 -2.37
CA THR A 261 19.52 10.01 -3.06
C THR A 261 19.74 8.84 -2.09
N ARG A 262 20.32 9.10 -0.91
CA ARG A 262 20.48 8.08 0.15
C ARG A 262 19.13 7.56 0.63
N SER A 263 18.19 8.46 0.89
CA SER A 263 16.83 8.13 1.33
C SER A 263 16.09 7.26 0.30
N LEU A 264 16.14 7.62 -0.99
CA LEU A 264 15.51 6.83 -2.05
C LEU A 264 16.15 5.45 -2.20
N LYS A 265 17.48 5.33 -2.07
CA LYS A 265 18.14 4.02 -2.08
C LYS A 265 17.73 3.16 -0.89
N GLU A 266 17.66 3.74 0.31
CA GLU A 266 17.31 3.02 1.53
C GLU A 266 15.86 2.54 1.54
N TRP A 267 14.92 3.41 1.12
CA TRP A 267 13.48 3.15 1.28
C TRP A 267 12.78 2.67 0.02
N ILE A 268 13.30 3.02 -1.16
CA ILE A 268 12.70 2.68 -2.47
C ILE A 268 13.53 1.66 -3.22
N GLY A 269 14.86 1.59 -2.95
CA GLY A 269 15.79 0.69 -3.61
C GLY A 269 16.38 1.24 -4.91
N HIS A 270 15.99 2.43 -5.33
CA HIS A 270 16.39 3.04 -6.59
C HIS A 270 16.95 4.46 -6.41
N THR A 271 17.88 4.83 -7.26
CA THR A 271 18.34 6.23 -7.34
C THR A 271 17.31 7.09 -8.07
N PRO A 272 17.34 8.44 -7.90
CA PRO A 272 16.48 9.35 -8.66
C PRO A 272 16.54 9.16 -10.18
N ALA A 273 17.73 8.84 -10.72
CA ALA A 273 17.92 8.60 -12.14
C ALA A 273 17.33 7.25 -12.60
N GLN A 274 17.42 6.20 -11.77
CA GLN A 274 16.78 4.91 -12.06
C GLN A 274 15.25 5.02 -12.04
N ILE A 275 14.69 5.73 -11.07
CA ILE A 275 13.24 5.97 -10.97
C ILE A 275 12.72 6.68 -12.24
N LEU A 276 13.43 7.71 -12.71
CA LEU A 276 13.03 8.44 -13.91
C LEU A 276 13.07 7.54 -15.17
N ARG A 277 14.13 6.73 -15.32
CA ARG A 277 14.28 5.82 -16.47
C ARG A 277 13.20 4.74 -16.53
N SER A 278 12.83 4.18 -15.38
CA SER A 278 11.76 3.16 -15.31
C SER A 278 10.37 3.71 -15.62
N SER A 279 10.22 5.04 -15.68
CA SER A 279 8.95 5.73 -15.96
C SER A 279 8.87 6.29 -17.37
N ALA A 280 9.98 6.31 -18.12
CA ALA A 280 9.99 6.75 -19.52
C ALA A 280 9.23 5.71 -20.38
N PRO A 281 8.31 6.15 -21.27
CA PRO A 281 7.74 5.28 -22.28
C PRO A 281 8.88 4.83 -23.20
N GLY A 282 9.03 3.52 -23.39
CA GLY A 282 9.95 2.94 -24.36
C GLY A 282 9.46 3.13 -25.78
#